data_e460951e31512f9e16fa8faf7da46241
#
_entry.id   e460951e31512f9e16fa8faf7da46241
#
_cell.length_a   1.000
_cell.length_b   1.000
_cell.length_c   1.000
_cell.angle_alpha   90.00
_cell.angle_beta   90.00
_cell.angle_gamma   90.00
#
_symmetry.space_group_name_H-M   'P 1'
#
loop_
_entity.id
_entity.type
_entity.pdbx_description
1 polymer ?
#
loop_
_entity_poly.entity_id
_entity_poly.type
_entity_poly.pdbx_seq_one_letter_code
_entity_poly.pdbx_strand_id
1 'polypeptide(L)'
;GRFDWQAGVFYFDEDVTINNFNYDSLTPGNPQTGHVVQNQRNKAWAVFASGDFDVTDRFKLRAGVRYTQDKKDFSASVLQAVPFGTPVSGPYLANTDVNDVSWDVSGVYKLTDDINAYARVAKGFRAPSIQGRLAFAPGLSQADSEKVLSYEAGIKADLFERRARLGLSVFRYNVDGQQLIAVGGSNNTATLLNADKTIGQGVELDLEAYLADNVLLTFGSSYNDTEIKDKDLAVAICGGGCTINDPTTVINGQT
;
A
#
# COMPACT_ATOMS: atom_id res chain seq x y z
N GLY A 1 -10.19 -12.13 -32.82
CA GLY A 1 -10.94 -13.31 -32.25
C GLY A 1 -11.76 -12.84 -31.09
N ARG A 2 -12.63 -13.74 -30.57
CA ARG A 2 -13.43 -13.42 -29.36
C ARG A 2 -12.63 -13.56 -28.05
N PHE A 3 -11.38 -13.97 -28.14
CA PHE A 3 -10.52 -14.21 -27.00
C PHE A 3 -9.12 -13.66 -27.27
N ASP A 4 -8.69 -12.75 -26.40
CA ASP A 4 -7.35 -12.22 -26.34
C ASP A 4 -6.74 -12.60 -25.00
N TRP A 5 -5.46 -12.97 -24.98
CA TRP A 5 -4.79 -13.38 -23.77
C TRP A 5 -3.34 -12.91 -23.72
N GLN A 6 -2.83 -12.81 -22.51
CA GLN A 6 -1.42 -12.59 -22.25
C GLN A 6 -0.96 -13.46 -21.08
N ALA A 7 0.31 -13.88 -21.12
CA ALA A 7 0.94 -14.57 -20.01
C ALA A 7 2.40 -14.11 -19.91
N GLY A 8 2.95 -14.18 -18.73
CA GLY A 8 4.33 -13.75 -18.52
C GLY A 8 4.93 -14.27 -17.23
N VAL A 9 6.23 -14.04 -17.11
CA VAL A 9 7.03 -14.31 -15.93
C VAL A 9 7.70 -13.03 -15.48
N PHE A 10 7.92 -12.91 -14.17
CA PHE A 10 8.61 -11.78 -13.54
C PHE A 10 9.70 -12.34 -12.64
N TYR A 11 10.85 -11.71 -12.64
CA TYR A 11 11.93 -11.98 -11.70
C TYR A 11 12.56 -10.66 -11.25
N PHE A 12 12.86 -10.58 -9.95
CA PHE A 12 13.48 -9.43 -9.31
C PHE A 12 14.53 -9.92 -8.30
N ASP A 13 15.72 -9.35 -8.32
CA ASP A 13 16.78 -9.58 -7.33
C ASP A 13 17.44 -8.21 -7.07
N GLU A 14 17.37 -7.76 -5.86
CA GLU A 14 17.90 -6.47 -5.42
C GLU A 14 18.69 -6.65 -4.14
N ASP A 15 19.82 -5.97 -4.03
CA ASP A 15 20.66 -5.89 -2.83
C ASP A 15 20.94 -4.43 -2.53
N VAL A 16 20.46 -3.96 -1.36
CA VAL A 16 20.54 -2.56 -0.94
C VAL A 16 21.28 -2.45 0.38
N THR A 17 22.30 -1.62 0.41
CA THR A 17 23.01 -1.22 1.63
C THR A 17 22.74 0.25 1.91
N ILE A 18 22.27 0.55 3.13
CA ILE A 18 22.01 1.89 3.61
C ILE A 18 22.94 2.19 4.78
N ASN A 19 23.71 3.26 4.67
CA ASN A 19 24.50 3.82 5.75
C ASN A 19 23.84 5.11 6.25
N ASN A 20 23.30 5.07 7.46
CA ASN A 20 22.71 6.24 8.13
C ASN A 20 23.71 6.84 9.11
N PHE A 21 24.03 8.12 8.92
CA PHE A 21 24.86 8.89 9.82
C PHE A 21 24.02 9.96 10.50
N ASN A 22 24.03 9.99 11.82
CA ASN A 22 23.38 11.02 12.61
C ASN A 22 24.42 12.06 13.05
N TYR A 23 24.04 13.33 13.03
CA TYR A 23 24.87 14.45 13.43
C TYR A 23 24.15 15.30 14.47
N ASP A 24 24.90 15.82 15.44
CA ASP A 24 24.37 16.76 16.42
C ASP A 24 24.47 18.19 15.86
N SER A 25 23.34 18.73 15.46
CA SER A 25 23.26 20.11 14.93
C SER A 25 23.28 21.20 16.01
N LEU A 26 23.22 20.82 17.30
CA LEU A 26 23.26 21.75 18.43
C LEU A 26 24.68 21.96 18.95
N THR A 27 25.60 21.05 18.66
CA THR A 27 26.99 21.16 19.05
C THR A 27 27.83 21.84 17.94
N PRO A 28 28.70 22.84 18.25
CA PRO A 28 29.57 23.42 17.25
C PRO A 28 30.42 22.38 16.52
N GLY A 29 30.48 22.48 15.19
CA GLY A 29 31.19 21.54 14.34
C GLY A 29 30.34 20.34 13.88
N ASN A 30 29.08 20.26 14.31
CA ASN A 30 28.15 19.19 13.92
C ASN A 30 28.76 17.78 13.99
N PRO A 31 29.25 17.34 15.16
CA PRO A 31 29.91 16.06 15.27
C PRO A 31 28.96 14.92 14.90
N GLN A 32 29.51 13.88 14.25
CA GLN A 32 28.76 12.65 14.02
C GLN A 32 28.44 11.97 15.36
N THR A 33 27.17 11.68 15.59
CA THR A 33 26.65 11.12 16.85
C THR A 33 26.01 9.75 16.68
N GLY A 34 26.04 9.18 15.47
CA GLY A 34 25.51 7.84 15.25
C GLY A 34 25.84 7.30 13.87
N HIS A 35 25.95 5.98 13.79
CA HIS A 35 26.12 5.26 12.54
C HIS A 35 25.34 3.94 12.58
N VAL A 36 24.38 3.79 11.70
CA VAL A 36 23.59 2.57 11.52
C VAL A 36 23.76 2.08 10.10
N VAL A 37 24.10 0.81 9.94
CA VAL A 37 24.19 0.13 8.65
C VAL A 37 23.03 -0.86 8.54
N GLN A 38 22.36 -0.85 7.38
CA GLN A 38 21.27 -1.75 7.06
C GLN A 38 21.57 -2.40 5.71
N ASN A 39 21.38 -3.70 5.61
CA ASN A 39 21.42 -4.45 4.36
C ASN A 39 20.10 -5.16 4.16
N GLN A 40 19.54 -5.07 2.95
CA GLN A 40 18.35 -5.81 2.56
C GLN A 40 18.56 -6.42 1.18
N ARG A 41 18.35 -7.72 1.09
CA ARG A 41 18.26 -8.43 -0.17
C ARG A 41 16.84 -8.88 -0.40
N ASN A 42 16.28 -8.49 -1.56
CA ASN A 42 14.94 -8.86 -1.99
C ASN A 42 15.04 -9.77 -3.21
N LYS A 43 14.35 -10.91 -3.17
CA LYS A 43 14.17 -11.80 -4.32
C LYS A 43 12.71 -12.09 -4.51
N ALA A 44 12.20 -11.80 -5.70
CA ALA A 44 10.82 -12.13 -6.03
C ALA A 44 10.72 -12.75 -7.43
N TRP A 45 9.81 -13.69 -7.59
CA TRP A 45 9.42 -14.18 -8.89
C TRP A 45 7.91 -14.37 -8.96
N ALA A 46 7.37 -14.28 -10.17
CA ALA A 46 5.96 -14.51 -10.39
C ALA A 46 5.70 -15.09 -11.77
N VAL A 47 4.58 -15.82 -11.87
CA VAL A 47 3.96 -16.21 -13.14
C VAL A 47 2.55 -15.65 -13.16
N PHE A 48 2.13 -15.17 -14.32
CA PHE A 48 0.80 -14.59 -14.47
C PHE A 48 0.20 -14.86 -15.84
N ALA A 49 -1.12 -14.87 -15.88
CA ALA A 49 -1.88 -14.90 -17.11
C ALA A 49 -3.16 -14.08 -16.96
N SER A 50 -3.62 -13.48 -18.05
CA SER A 50 -4.93 -12.86 -18.12
C SER A 50 -5.55 -13.04 -19.50
N GLY A 51 -6.87 -12.98 -19.56
CA GLY A 51 -7.61 -13.09 -20.80
C GLY A 51 -8.85 -12.19 -20.82
N ASP A 52 -9.13 -11.69 -22.01
CA ASP A 52 -10.33 -10.94 -22.36
C ASP A 52 -11.20 -11.82 -23.26
N PHE A 53 -12.46 -11.99 -22.92
CA PHE A 53 -13.40 -12.80 -23.69
C PHE A 53 -14.66 -12.01 -24.02
N ASP A 54 -14.90 -11.82 -25.31
CA ASP A 54 -16.14 -11.23 -25.82
C ASP A 54 -17.24 -12.30 -25.78
N VAL A 55 -17.99 -12.35 -24.64
CA VAL A 55 -19.08 -13.30 -24.42
C VAL A 55 -20.19 -13.06 -25.43
N THR A 56 -20.53 -11.78 -25.65
CA THR A 56 -21.45 -11.29 -26.68
C THR A 56 -20.89 -10.00 -27.27
N ASP A 57 -21.55 -9.47 -28.30
CA ASP A 57 -21.19 -8.16 -28.88
C ASP A 57 -21.32 -6.98 -27.88
N ARG A 58 -22.03 -7.22 -26.76
CA ARG A 58 -22.26 -6.22 -25.71
C ARG A 58 -21.63 -6.54 -24.37
N PHE A 59 -21.15 -7.77 -24.16
CA PHE A 59 -20.60 -8.18 -22.88
C PHE A 59 -19.20 -8.76 -23.04
N LYS A 60 -18.25 -8.10 -22.40
CA LYS A 60 -16.85 -8.53 -22.31
C LYS A 60 -16.54 -8.94 -20.88
N LEU A 61 -15.91 -10.10 -20.72
CA LEU A 61 -15.39 -10.62 -19.46
C LEU A 61 -13.85 -10.58 -19.52
N ARG A 62 -13.23 -10.11 -18.45
CA ARG A 62 -11.79 -10.20 -18.23
C ARG A 62 -11.52 -10.97 -16.95
N ALA A 63 -10.52 -11.84 -16.97
CA ALA A 63 -10.00 -12.49 -15.78
C ALA A 63 -8.47 -12.54 -15.81
N GLY A 64 -7.84 -12.36 -14.66
CA GLY A 64 -6.40 -12.41 -14.49
C GLY A 64 -6.02 -13.16 -13.22
N VAL A 65 -4.88 -13.84 -13.24
CA VAL A 65 -4.30 -14.54 -12.09
C VAL A 65 -2.78 -14.38 -12.09
N ARG A 66 -2.23 -14.20 -10.90
CA ARG A 66 -0.78 -14.10 -10.67
C ARG A 66 -0.41 -14.86 -9.40
N TYR A 67 0.52 -15.79 -9.52
CA TYR A 67 1.23 -16.37 -8.38
C TYR A 67 2.53 -15.60 -8.18
N THR A 68 2.82 -15.19 -6.96
CA THR A 68 4.06 -14.49 -6.60
C THR A 68 4.70 -15.17 -5.41
N GLN A 69 6.02 -15.33 -5.42
CA GLN A 69 6.84 -15.62 -4.25
C GLN A 69 7.77 -14.44 -3.99
N ASP A 70 7.85 -14.02 -2.74
CA ASP A 70 8.69 -12.91 -2.27
C ASP A 70 9.53 -13.37 -1.07
N LYS A 71 10.86 -13.12 -1.14
CA LYS A 71 11.81 -13.41 -0.08
C LYS A 71 12.61 -12.16 0.24
N LYS A 72 12.76 -11.89 1.53
CA LYS A 72 13.62 -10.82 2.03
C LYS A 72 14.56 -11.34 3.10
N ASP A 73 15.82 -11.01 2.96
CA ASP A 73 16.86 -11.18 3.97
C ASP A 73 17.30 -9.78 4.39
N PHE A 74 17.25 -9.51 5.68
CA PHE A 74 17.55 -8.21 6.25
C PHE A 74 18.53 -8.32 7.41
N SER A 75 19.49 -7.38 7.48
CA SER A 75 20.35 -7.20 8.62
C SER A 75 20.54 -5.72 8.93
N ALA A 76 20.65 -5.39 10.22
CA ALA A 76 20.95 -4.02 10.66
C ALA A 76 21.88 -4.04 11.86
N SER A 77 22.81 -3.09 11.94
CA SER A 77 23.75 -2.92 13.05
C SER A 77 23.93 -1.44 13.41
N VAL A 78 24.00 -1.15 14.68
CA VAL A 78 24.39 0.15 15.22
C VAL A 78 25.88 0.12 15.46
N LEU A 79 26.67 0.78 14.61
CA LEU A 79 28.14 0.83 14.69
C LEU A 79 28.63 1.96 15.59
N GLN A 80 27.86 3.04 15.72
CA GLN A 80 28.07 4.12 16.66
C GLN A 80 26.74 4.44 17.33
N ALA A 81 26.74 4.46 18.66
CA ALA A 81 25.53 4.75 19.44
C ALA A 81 25.00 6.18 19.16
N VAL A 82 23.68 6.28 19.08
CA VAL A 82 23.00 7.59 18.98
C VAL A 82 22.72 8.11 20.38
N PRO A 83 23.03 9.38 20.70
CA PRO A 83 22.69 9.97 22.00
C PRO A 83 21.20 9.79 22.28
N PHE A 84 20.86 9.30 23.47
CA PHE A 84 19.49 8.97 23.91
C PHE A 84 18.77 7.91 23.05
N GLY A 85 19.49 7.24 22.15
CA GLY A 85 18.97 6.20 21.27
C GLY A 85 19.56 4.82 21.54
N THR A 86 19.63 4.00 20.52
CA THR A 86 20.13 2.62 20.60
C THR A 86 21.64 2.57 20.80
N PRO A 87 22.17 1.80 21.76
CA PRO A 87 23.62 1.59 21.92
C PRO A 87 24.21 0.80 20.75
N VAL A 88 25.53 0.76 20.65
CA VAL A 88 26.24 -0.13 19.70
C VAL A 88 25.74 -1.55 19.87
N SER A 89 25.21 -2.14 18.81
CA SER A 89 24.52 -3.43 18.88
C SER A 89 24.31 -4.03 17.50
N GLY A 90 23.96 -5.29 17.47
CA GLY A 90 23.66 -6.07 16.26
C GLY A 90 24.74 -7.11 15.94
N PRO A 91 24.67 -7.78 14.77
CA PRO A 91 23.62 -7.59 13.78
C PRO A 91 22.24 -8.09 14.26
N TYR A 92 21.22 -7.29 14.03
CA TYR A 92 19.82 -7.73 14.09
C TYR A 92 19.47 -8.35 12.74
N LEU A 93 18.86 -9.52 12.75
CA LEU A 93 18.52 -10.28 11.55
C LEU A 93 17.02 -10.47 11.45
N ALA A 94 16.49 -10.36 10.23
CA ALA A 94 15.12 -10.68 9.91
C ALA A 94 15.04 -11.28 8.52
N ASN A 95 14.13 -12.24 8.34
CA ASN A 95 13.85 -12.81 7.04
C ASN A 95 12.35 -13.02 6.84
N THR A 96 11.93 -12.99 5.58
CA THR A 96 10.56 -13.33 5.18
C THR A 96 10.60 -14.18 3.94
N ASP A 97 9.70 -15.16 3.85
CA ASP A 97 9.49 -16.00 2.67
C ASP A 97 8.00 -16.30 2.57
N VAL A 98 7.35 -15.64 1.62
CA VAL A 98 5.90 -15.71 1.46
C VAL A 98 5.51 -15.91 0.01
N ASN A 99 4.36 -16.52 -0.20
CA ASN A 99 3.73 -16.60 -1.50
C ASN A 99 2.24 -16.27 -1.39
N ASP A 100 1.68 -15.74 -2.47
CA ASP A 100 0.24 -15.51 -2.57
C ASP A 100 -0.23 -15.57 -4.02
N VAL A 101 -1.52 -15.81 -4.19
CA VAL A 101 -2.22 -15.73 -5.47
C VAL A 101 -3.09 -14.48 -5.50
N SER A 102 -2.72 -13.54 -6.36
CA SER A 102 -3.54 -12.38 -6.70
C SER A 102 -4.39 -12.70 -7.94
N TRP A 103 -5.59 -12.17 -7.99
CA TRP A 103 -6.49 -12.36 -9.13
C TRP A 103 -7.45 -11.21 -9.28
N ASP A 104 -7.99 -11.04 -10.47
CA ASP A 104 -9.10 -10.15 -10.73
C ASP A 104 -10.07 -10.74 -11.75
N VAL A 105 -11.34 -10.36 -11.61
CA VAL A 105 -12.40 -10.65 -12.58
C VAL A 105 -13.20 -9.39 -12.77
N SER A 106 -13.44 -9.01 -14.02
CA SER A 106 -14.27 -7.87 -14.35
C SER A 106 -15.16 -8.15 -15.56
N GLY A 107 -16.36 -7.59 -15.52
CA GLY A 107 -17.30 -7.62 -16.63
C GLY A 107 -17.62 -6.20 -17.08
N VAL A 108 -17.64 -5.98 -18.38
CA VAL A 108 -18.08 -4.72 -18.99
C VAL A 108 -19.27 -5.00 -19.88
N TYR A 109 -20.35 -4.29 -19.63
CA TYR A 109 -21.57 -4.39 -20.42
C TYR A 109 -21.86 -3.07 -21.16
N LYS A 110 -21.95 -3.15 -22.46
CA LYS A 110 -22.29 -2.05 -23.36
C LYS A 110 -23.80 -1.81 -23.32
N LEU A 111 -24.23 -0.82 -22.55
CA LEU A 111 -25.63 -0.42 -22.44
C LEU A 111 -26.12 0.22 -23.74
N THR A 112 -25.33 1.15 -24.26
CA THR A 112 -25.49 1.79 -25.59
C THR A 112 -24.12 1.87 -26.26
N ASP A 113 -24.04 2.48 -27.44
CA ASP A 113 -22.76 2.70 -28.12
C ASP A 113 -21.84 3.67 -27.35
N ASP A 114 -22.41 4.52 -26.51
CA ASP A 114 -21.72 5.58 -25.80
C ASP A 114 -21.72 5.36 -24.27
N ILE A 115 -22.42 4.33 -23.75
CA ILE A 115 -22.53 4.07 -22.31
C ILE A 115 -22.14 2.63 -21.99
N ASN A 116 -21.16 2.46 -21.10
CA ASN A 116 -20.74 1.18 -20.59
C ASN A 116 -20.93 1.14 -19.07
N ALA A 117 -21.48 0.02 -18.57
CA ALA A 117 -21.45 -0.32 -17.15
C ALA A 117 -20.38 -1.40 -16.92
N TYR A 118 -19.74 -1.38 -15.76
CA TYR A 118 -18.78 -2.39 -15.39
C TYR A 118 -18.89 -2.77 -13.92
N ALA A 119 -18.41 -3.98 -13.62
CA ALA A 119 -18.17 -4.42 -12.25
C ALA A 119 -16.86 -5.20 -12.20
N ARG A 120 -16.13 -5.09 -11.09
CA ARG A 120 -14.84 -5.74 -10.86
C ARG A 120 -14.77 -6.28 -9.44
N VAL A 121 -14.17 -7.46 -9.29
CA VAL A 121 -13.72 -8.00 -8.00
C VAL A 121 -12.26 -8.36 -8.16
N ALA A 122 -11.43 -7.94 -7.21
CA ALA A 122 -10.00 -8.21 -7.27
C ALA A 122 -9.42 -8.53 -5.88
N LYS A 123 -8.51 -9.51 -5.85
CA LYS A 123 -7.67 -9.83 -4.70
C LYS A 123 -6.22 -9.46 -5.00
N GLY A 124 -5.63 -8.64 -4.14
CA GLY A 124 -4.21 -8.34 -4.13
C GLY A 124 -3.56 -8.70 -2.80
N PHE A 125 -2.23 -8.68 -2.75
CA PHE A 125 -1.49 -8.77 -1.51
C PHE A 125 -0.25 -7.86 -1.55
N ARG A 126 0.24 -7.54 -0.36
CA ARG A 126 1.53 -6.91 -0.13
C ARG A 126 2.37 -7.82 0.74
N ALA A 127 3.59 -8.11 0.32
CA ALA A 127 4.53 -8.93 1.09
C ALA A 127 4.91 -8.28 2.43
N PRO A 128 5.41 -9.04 3.41
CA PRO A 128 5.87 -8.53 4.69
C PRO A 128 6.87 -7.40 4.54
N SER A 129 6.84 -6.46 5.47
CA SER A 129 7.77 -5.35 5.55
C SER A 129 8.64 -5.44 6.80
N ILE A 130 9.88 -4.94 6.71
CA ILE A 130 10.84 -4.93 7.81
C ILE A 130 11.26 -3.48 8.04
N GLN A 131 11.14 -3.01 9.28
CA GLN A 131 11.61 -1.70 9.72
C GLN A 131 12.90 -1.86 10.49
N GLY A 132 14.00 -1.38 9.90
CA GLY A 132 15.33 -1.48 10.47
C GLY A 132 15.95 -0.15 10.87
N ARG A 133 15.16 0.91 11.05
CA ARG A 133 15.66 2.22 11.50
C ARG A 133 15.98 2.18 12.99
N LEU A 134 17.17 1.68 13.33
CA LEU A 134 17.61 1.46 14.70
C LEU A 134 18.07 2.72 15.45
N ALA A 135 18.13 3.89 14.79
CA ALA A 135 18.64 5.11 15.41
C ALA A 135 17.88 5.48 16.70
N PHE A 136 16.57 5.21 16.75
CA PHE A 136 15.70 5.51 17.89
C PHE A 136 14.76 4.35 18.22
N ALA A 137 15.09 3.13 17.84
CA ALA A 137 14.26 1.95 18.08
C ALA A 137 15.08 0.87 18.79
N PRO A 138 14.50 0.15 19.77
CA PRO A 138 15.20 -0.87 20.53
C PRO A 138 15.51 -2.14 19.72
N GLY A 139 15.03 -2.25 18.50
CA GLY A 139 15.24 -3.40 17.63
C GLY A 139 14.47 -3.28 16.31
N LEU A 140 14.44 -4.39 15.56
CA LEU A 140 13.64 -4.50 14.35
C LEU A 140 12.16 -4.62 14.67
N SER A 141 11.33 -4.09 13.81
CA SER A 141 9.91 -4.44 13.77
C SER A 141 9.54 -4.98 12.38
N GLN A 142 8.59 -5.89 12.35
CA GLN A 142 8.11 -6.53 11.14
C GLN A 142 6.60 -6.44 11.09
N ALA A 143 6.08 -6.31 9.88
CA ALA A 143 4.67 -6.48 9.61
C ALA A 143 4.49 -7.66 8.65
N ASP A 144 3.52 -8.51 8.94
CA ASP A 144 3.11 -9.62 8.09
C ASP A 144 2.46 -9.15 6.79
N SER A 145 2.22 -10.07 5.87
CA SER A 145 1.53 -9.77 4.61
C SER A 145 0.16 -9.16 4.84
N GLU A 146 -0.17 -8.13 4.10
CA GLU A 146 -1.55 -7.64 4.01
C GLU A 146 -2.24 -8.17 2.75
N LYS A 147 -3.55 -8.42 2.83
CA LYS A 147 -4.38 -8.90 1.73
C LYS A 147 -5.56 -7.97 1.52
N VAL A 148 -5.79 -7.61 0.28
CA VAL A 148 -6.89 -6.72 -0.11
C VAL A 148 -7.88 -7.48 -0.97
N LEU A 149 -9.16 -7.41 -0.62
CA LEU A 149 -10.25 -7.83 -1.47
C LEU A 149 -11.13 -6.62 -1.78
N SER A 150 -11.19 -6.23 -3.06
CA SER A 150 -11.92 -5.06 -3.52
C SER A 150 -13.07 -5.42 -4.45
N TYR A 151 -14.11 -4.61 -4.36
CA TYR A 151 -15.31 -4.63 -5.20
C TYR A 151 -15.51 -3.24 -5.75
N GLU A 152 -15.76 -3.14 -7.04
CA GLU A 152 -16.00 -1.88 -7.74
C GLU A 152 -17.09 -2.07 -8.77
N ALA A 153 -17.96 -1.08 -8.93
CA ALA A 153 -18.91 -1.01 -10.01
C ALA A 153 -19.06 0.44 -10.47
N GLY A 154 -19.28 0.63 -11.76
CA GLY A 154 -19.38 1.97 -12.29
C GLY A 154 -19.98 2.05 -13.68
N ILE A 155 -20.14 3.29 -14.12
CA ILE A 155 -20.62 3.65 -15.46
C ILE A 155 -19.63 4.62 -16.07
N LYS A 156 -19.32 4.42 -17.35
CA LYS A 156 -18.58 5.37 -18.19
C LYS A 156 -19.45 5.74 -19.38
N ALA A 157 -19.63 7.05 -19.61
CA ALA A 157 -20.49 7.55 -20.66
C ALA A 157 -19.78 8.64 -21.47
N ASP A 158 -19.82 8.51 -22.78
CA ASP A 158 -19.54 9.59 -23.71
C ASP A 158 -20.88 10.26 -24.02
N LEU A 159 -20.99 11.57 -23.79
CA LEU A 159 -22.21 12.35 -23.87
C LEU A 159 -22.04 13.49 -24.89
N PHE A 160 -23.16 13.97 -25.42
CA PHE A 160 -23.19 15.13 -26.33
C PHE A 160 -22.25 14.96 -27.54
N GLU A 161 -22.40 13.86 -28.28
CA GLU A 161 -21.56 13.54 -29.45
C GLU A 161 -20.06 13.46 -29.05
N ARG A 162 -19.75 12.89 -27.87
CA ARG A 162 -18.41 12.77 -27.29
C ARG A 162 -17.78 14.12 -26.89
N ARG A 163 -18.57 15.18 -26.74
CA ARG A 163 -18.10 16.44 -26.17
C ARG A 163 -17.97 16.42 -24.68
N ALA A 164 -18.58 15.44 -23.98
CA ALA A 164 -18.38 15.23 -22.57
C ALA A 164 -18.16 13.74 -22.28
N ARG A 165 -17.30 13.45 -21.31
CA ARG A 165 -17.06 12.12 -20.77
C ARG A 165 -17.36 12.14 -19.28
N LEU A 166 -18.17 11.19 -18.83
CA LEU A 166 -18.55 11.02 -17.44
C LEU A 166 -18.09 9.63 -16.96
N GLY A 167 -17.42 9.58 -15.84
CA GLY A 167 -17.14 8.39 -15.06
C GLY A 167 -17.79 8.49 -13.68
N LEU A 168 -18.53 7.48 -13.26
CA LEU A 168 -19.06 7.34 -11.91
C LEU A 168 -18.75 5.94 -11.42
N SER A 169 -18.13 5.82 -10.28
CA SER A 169 -17.86 4.53 -9.64
C SER A 169 -18.21 4.53 -8.17
N VAL A 170 -18.54 3.35 -7.66
CA VAL A 170 -18.66 3.04 -6.25
C VAL A 170 -17.74 1.87 -5.94
N PHE A 171 -17.08 1.93 -4.79
CA PHE A 171 -16.16 0.89 -4.40
C PHE A 171 -16.28 0.54 -2.92
N ARG A 172 -15.86 -0.67 -2.60
CA ARG A 172 -15.61 -1.15 -1.24
C ARG A 172 -14.42 -2.10 -1.26
N TYR A 173 -13.52 -1.96 -0.29
CA TYR A 173 -12.43 -2.90 -0.08
C TYR A 173 -12.30 -3.28 1.39
N ASN A 174 -11.79 -4.50 1.61
CA ASN A 174 -11.36 -4.98 2.91
C ASN A 174 -9.87 -5.27 2.82
N VAL A 175 -9.11 -4.80 3.81
CA VAL A 175 -7.70 -5.12 3.98
C VAL A 175 -7.57 -5.94 5.24
N ASP A 176 -7.11 -7.17 5.12
CA ASP A 176 -6.78 -8.04 6.25
C ASP A 176 -5.28 -7.90 6.54
N GLY A 177 -4.92 -7.67 7.81
CA GLY A 177 -3.55 -7.48 8.24
C GLY A 177 -2.89 -6.21 7.68
N GLN A 178 -3.59 -5.08 7.63
CA GLN A 178 -3.04 -3.84 7.08
C GLN A 178 -1.73 -3.45 7.76
N GLN A 179 -0.69 -3.26 6.95
CA GLN A 179 0.62 -2.80 7.43
C GLN A 179 0.56 -1.31 7.75
N LEU A 180 0.85 -0.97 9.00
CA LEU A 180 0.87 0.40 9.50
C LEU A 180 2.22 0.73 10.11
N ILE A 181 2.59 2.00 10.07
CA ILE A 181 3.71 2.54 10.82
C ILE A 181 3.12 3.39 11.95
N ALA A 182 3.25 2.90 13.18
CA ALA A 182 2.96 3.68 14.37
C ALA A 182 4.21 4.48 14.75
N VAL A 183 4.05 5.78 14.93
CA VAL A 183 5.12 6.67 15.39
C VAL A 183 4.67 7.29 16.69
N GLY A 184 5.46 7.12 17.75
CA GLY A 184 5.09 7.69 19.04
C GLY A 184 5.96 7.20 20.19
N GLY A 185 5.47 7.41 21.39
CA GLY A 185 6.18 7.12 22.62
C GLY A 185 7.32 8.11 22.90
N SER A 186 8.12 7.77 23.91
CA SER A 186 9.17 8.65 24.45
C SER A 186 10.24 9.09 23.46
N ASN A 187 10.53 8.25 22.47
CA ASN A 187 11.65 8.47 21.55
C ASN A 187 11.18 8.69 20.11
N ASN A 188 9.89 8.92 19.91
CA ASN A 188 9.33 9.10 18.58
C ASN A 188 9.72 7.96 17.62
N THR A 189 9.66 6.72 18.13
CA THR A 189 10.08 5.53 17.40
C THR A 189 9.02 5.12 16.37
N ALA A 190 9.49 4.73 15.20
CA ALA A 190 8.64 4.13 14.17
C ALA A 190 8.61 2.61 14.36
N THR A 191 7.43 2.05 14.55
CA THR A 191 7.21 0.61 14.70
C THR A 191 6.24 0.12 13.63
N LEU A 192 6.63 -0.91 12.90
CA LEU A 192 5.72 -1.61 11.99
C LEU A 192 4.80 -2.53 12.80
N LEU A 193 3.55 -2.54 12.42
CA LEU A 193 2.52 -3.41 12.98
C LEU A 193 1.47 -3.74 11.92
N ASN A 194 0.66 -4.76 12.16
CA ASN A 194 -0.51 -5.06 11.36
C ASN A 194 -1.76 -4.71 12.15
N ALA A 195 -2.71 -4.04 11.50
CA ALA A 195 -4.08 -3.94 11.99
C ALA A 195 -4.89 -5.13 11.46
N ASP A 196 -5.73 -5.74 12.29
CA ASP A 196 -6.51 -6.93 11.94
C ASP A 196 -7.29 -6.73 10.65
N LYS A 197 -8.04 -5.64 10.58
CA LYS A 197 -8.89 -5.34 9.44
C LYS A 197 -9.06 -3.85 9.22
N THR A 198 -9.02 -3.45 7.94
CA THR A 198 -9.45 -2.12 7.50
C THR A 198 -10.52 -2.27 6.42
N ILE A 199 -11.55 -1.44 6.51
CA ILE A 199 -12.63 -1.37 5.53
C ILE A 199 -12.61 0.04 4.95
N GLY A 200 -12.56 0.14 3.62
CA GLY A 200 -12.74 1.39 2.91
C GLY A 200 -13.89 1.28 1.92
N GLN A 201 -14.63 2.36 1.74
CA GLN A 201 -15.72 2.46 0.78
C GLN A 201 -15.88 3.89 0.30
N GLY A 202 -16.38 4.04 -0.92
CA GLY A 202 -16.50 5.40 -1.45
C GLY A 202 -17.19 5.47 -2.79
N VAL A 203 -17.23 6.71 -3.29
CA VAL A 203 -17.78 7.07 -4.59
C VAL A 203 -16.81 8.01 -5.29
N GLU A 204 -16.60 7.82 -6.57
CA GLU A 204 -15.76 8.67 -7.41
C GLU A 204 -16.56 9.17 -8.61
N LEU A 205 -16.37 10.43 -8.94
CA LEU A 205 -16.98 11.10 -10.07
C LEU A 205 -15.91 11.86 -10.86
N ASP A 206 -15.79 11.55 -12.14
CA ASP A 206 -14.94 12.23 -13.11
C ASP A 206 -15.77 12.80 -14.24
N LEU A 207 -15.56 14.07 -14.56
CA LEU A 207 -16.19 14.75 -15.68
C LEU A 207 -15.15 15.50 -16.49
N GLU A 208 -15.18 15.29 -17.79
CA GLU A 208 -14.43 16.05 -18.78
C GLU A 208 -15.41 16.54 -19.84
N ALA A 209 -15.44 17.84 -20.12
CA ALA A 209 -16.41 18.41 -21.08
C ALA A 209 -15.83 19.59 -21.84
N TYR A 210 -16.00 19.59 -23.15
CA TYR A 210 -15.78 20.75 -24.01
C TYR A 210 -16.99 21.68 -23.98
N LEU A 211 -16.88 22.76 -23.20
CA LEU A 211 -17.93 23.79 -23.11
C LEU A 211 -17.99 24.64 -24.38
N ALA A 212 -16.85 24.81 -25.05
CA ALA A 212 -16.68 25.39 -26.36
C ALA A 212 -15.52 24.68 -27.08
N ASP A 213 -15.26 24.95 -28.34
CA ASP A 213 -14.22 24.25 -29.11
C ASP A 213 -12.81 24.43 -28.53
N ASN A 214 -12.60 25.51 -27.79
CA ASN A 214 -11.33 25.84 -27.14
C ASN A 214 -11.42 25.91 -25.59
N VAL A 215 -12.52 25.46 -24.99
CA VAL A 215 -12.72 25.50 -23.52
C VAL A 215 -13.03 24.10 -23.04
N LEU A 216 -12.05 23.51 -22.35
CA LEU A 216 -12.16 22.21 -21.69
C LEU A 216 -12.40 22.42 -20.20
N LEU A 217 -13.46 21.82 -19.66
CA LEU A 217 -13.72 21.68 -18.24
C LEU A 217 -13.30 20.27 -17.79
N THR A 218 -12.50 20.17 -16.75
CA THR A 218 -12.23 18.92 -16.05
C THR A 218 -12.66 19.06 -14.59
N PHE A 219 -13.39 18.08 -14.08
CA PHE A 219 -13.86 18.04 -12.69
C PHE A 219 -13.72 16.62 -12.15
N GLY A 220 -13.09 16.48 -10.99
CA GLY A 220 -12.96 15.23 -10.25
C GLY A 220 -13.44 15.44 -8.82
N SER A 221 -14.18 14.48 -8.28
CA SER A 221 -14.63 14.44 -6.89
C SER A 221 -14.61 13.02 -6.37
N SER A 222 -14.13 12.84 -5.14
CA SER A 222 -14.16 11.56 -4.46
C SER A 222 -14.64 11.72 -3.02
N TYR A 223 -15.42 10.74 -2.57
CA TYR A 223 -15.73 10.54 -1.16
C TYR A 223 -15.20 9.18 -0.76
N ASN A 224 -14.38 9.13 0.29
CA ASN A 224 -13.80 7.91 0.81
C ASN A 224 -13.99 7.88 2.33
N ASP A 225 -14.57 6.78 2.82
CA ASP A 225 -14.75 6.47 4.23
C ASP A 225 -13.92 5.23 4.56
N THR A 226 -12.98 5.36 5.51
CA THR A 226 -12.05 4.29 5.88
C THR A 226 -12.05 4.08 7.38
N GLU A 227 -12.25 2.85 7.82
CA GLU A 227 -12.32 2.45 9.22
C GLU A 227 -11.36 1.30 9.52
N ILE A 228 -10.52 1.45 10.54
CA ILE A 228 -9.69 0.38 11.10
C ILE A 228 -10.50 -0.35 12.18
N LYS A 229 -10.64 -1.67 12.03
CA LYS A 229 -11.35 -2.55 12.96
C LYS A 229 -10.38 -3.52 13.61
N ASP A 230 -9.78 -3.07 14.70
CA ASP A 230 -8.87 -3.86 15.51
C ASP A 230 -9.05 -3.51 16.98
N LYS A 231 -9.43 -4.47 17.79
CA LYS A 231 -9.71 -4.26 19.22
C LYS A 231 -8.44 -4.17 20.06
N ASP A 232 -7.36 -4.78 19.55
CA ASP A 232 -6.13 -4.99 20.30
C ASP A 232 -4.98 -4.14 19.76
N LEU A 233 -5.25 -3.30 18.73
CA LEU A 233 -4.26 -2.42 18.14
C LEU A 233 -3.80 -1.36 19.14
N ALA A 234 -2.63 -1.59 19.73
CA ALA A 234 -2.03 -0.69 20.69
C ALA A 234 -1.00 0.21 20.00
N VAL A 235 -1.19 1.50 20.09
CA VAL A 235 -0.24 2.51 19.60
C VAL A 235 0.12 3.47 20.73
N ALA A 236 1.36 3.97 20.72
CA ALA A 236 1.76 5.01 21.67
C ALA A 236 1.04 6.31 21.32
N ILE A 237 0.35 6.89 22.31
CA ILE A 237 -0.31 8.18 22.12
C ILE A 237 0.66 9.33 22.33
N CYS A 238 0.47 10.38 21.53
CA CYS A 238 1.11 11.68 21.69
C CYS A 238 0.10 12.68 22.22
N GLY A 239 -0.21 12.60 23.50
CA GLY A 239 -1.10 13.54 24.16
C GLY A 239 -0.37 14.83 24.55
N GLY A 240 -0.46 15.89 23.76
CA GLY A 240 0.12 17.19 24.10
C GLY A 240 1.60 17.36 23.79
N GLY A 241 2.18 16.49 22.93
CA GLY A 241 3.52 16.70 22.43
C GLY A 241 4.46 15.49 22.40
N CYS A 242 3.98 14.28 22.30
CA CYS A 242 4.79 13.05 22.26
C CYS A 242 5.88 13.04 23.33
N THR A 243 5.50 13.00 24.59
CA THR A 243 6.45 12.95 25.69
C THR A 243 6.78 11.51 26.10
N ILE A 244 7.88 11.34 26.80
CA ILE A 244 8.37 10.04 27.30
C ILE A 244 7.33 9.29 28.19
N ASN A 245 6.35 10.00 28.70
CA ASN A 245 5.34 9.48 29.62
C ASN A 245 3.97 9.24 28.97
N ASP A 246 3.86 9.38 27.64
CA ASP A 246 2.60 9.16 26.96
C ASP A 246 2.23 7.67 27.06
N PRO A 247 1.04 7.36 27.60
CA PRO A 247 0.60 5.97 27.70
C PRO A 247 0.30 5.41 26.29
N THR A 248 0.31 4.09 26.16
CA THR A 248 -0.28 3.43 24.98
C THR A 248 -1.79 3.50 25.04
N THR A 249 -2.44 3.59 23.91
CA THR A 249 -3.89 3.45 23.77
C THR A 249 -4.24 2.43 22.70
N VAL A 250 -5.40 1.83 22.84
CA VAL A 250 -5.99 0.98 21.81
C VAL A 250 -6.90 1.85 20.96
N ILE A 251 -6.72 1.80 19.65
CA ILE A 251 -7.61 2.45 18.68
C ILE A 251 -8.48 1.40 18.01
N ASN A 252 -9.77 1.70 17.91
CA ASN A 252 -10.72 0.86 17.19
C ASN A 252 -11.80 1.75 16.58
N GLY A 253 -12.05 1.60 15.28
CA GLY A 253 -13.02 2.43 14.56
C GLY A 253 -12.58 3.89 14.36
N GLN A 254 -11.30 4.17 14.36
CA GLN A 254 -10.76 5.50 13.99
C GLN A 254 -10.72 5.64 12.47
N THR A 255 -11.23 6.75 11.96
CA THR A 255 -11.26 7.13 10.53
C THR A 255 -10.17 8.13 10.20
#